data_ed57beefaa51f905a0d2e6696c53d2ad
#
_entry.id   ed57beefaa51f905a0d2e6696c53d2ad
#
_cell.length_a   1.000
_cell.length_b   1.000
_cell.length_c   1.000
_cell.angle_alpha   90.00
_cell.angle_beta   90.00
_cell.angle_gamma   90.00
#
_symmetry.space_group_name_H-M   'P 1'
#
loop_
_entity.id
_entity.type
_entity.pdbx_description
1 polymer ?
#
loop_
_entity_poly.entity_id
_entity_poly.type
_entity_poly.pdbx_seq_one_letter_code
_entity_poly.pdbx_strand_id
1 'polypeptide(L)'
;MDSGPGDEVLLLAVAERDMGAFRTLYERHAGWLAIRLARRCNDRDLVADAIQDTFVAVWQKPRGFRGDGDIAAWLWGIAIRRLVSRLRTRGGVAAVFEHAGVAPAAEDQVLLSVEYGDIGQALARLSPEMRAVIQAVVLDGLSAKEAAHLLHVPVSSVKTRLYRAKAHLRAALAEGPS
;
A
#
# COMPACT_ATOMS: atom_id res chain seq x y z
N MET A 1 18.98 -8.14 16.13
CA MET A 1 19.27 -6.70 16.36
C MET A 1 19.90 -6.17 15.09
N ASP A 2 19.16 -5.41 14.33
CA ASP A 2 19.66 -4.79 13.10
C ASP A 2 20.59 -3.61 13.52
N SER A 3 21.91 -3.87 13.55
CA SER A 3 22.93 -2.90 14.00
C SER A 3 23.38 -1.97 12.88
N GLY A 4 22.64 -1.89 11.78
CA GLY A 4 22.95 -1.03 10.65
C GLY A 4 22.41 0.41 10.82
N PRO A 5 22.85 1.35 9.95
CA PRO A 5 22.35 2.71 9.96
C PRO A 5 20.83 2.73 9.71
N GLY A 6 20.12 3.63 10.38
CA GLY A 6 18.69 3.82 10.17
C GLY A 6 18.37 4.28 8.75
N ASP A 7 17.13 4.08 8.30
CA ASP A 7 16.69 4.40 6.93
C ASP A 7 16.88 5.87 6.56
N GLU A 8 16.73 6.79 7.52
CA GLU A 8 16.95 8.22 7.30
C GLU A 8 18.43 8.51 6.96
N VAL A 9 19.35 7.85 7.68
CA VAL A 9 20.79 7.99 7.42
C VAL A 9 21.13 7.42 6.06
N LEU A 10 20.56 6.26 5.70
CA LEU A 10 20.74 5.67 4.38
C LEU A 10 20.20 6.59 3.28
N LEU A 11 19.03 7.18 3.49
CA LEU A 11 18.41 8.05 2.48
C LEU A 11 19.23 9.35 2.29
N LEU A 12 19.81 9.90 3.36
CA LEU A 12 20.73 11.02 3.27
C LEU A 12 22.00 10.66 2.47
N ALA A 13 22.58 9.49 2.71
CA ALA A 13 23.73 9.00 1.95
C ALA A 13 23.37 8.75 0.47
N VAL A 14 22.16 8.25 0.18
CA VAL A 14 21.64 8.14 -1.20
C VAL A 14 21.55 9.53 -1.86
N ALA A 15 21.22 10.58 -1.12
CA ALA A 15 21.22 11.95 -1.64
C ALA A 15 22.62 12.43 -2.05
N GLU A 16 23.66 11.90 -1.41
CA GLU A 16 25.08 12.13 -1.74
C GLU A 16 25.61 11.09 -2.77
N ARG A 17 24.70 10.34 -3.40
CA ARG A 17 25.02 9.35 -4.45
C ARG A 17 25.79 8.11 -3.95
N ASP A 18 25.65 7.77 -2.68
CA ASP A 18 26.20 6.53 -2.13
C ASP A 18 25.39 5.31 -2.62
N MET A 19 26.03 4.52 -3.49
CA MET A 19 25.43 3.31 -4.05
C MET A 19 25.32 2.18 -3.01
N GLY A 20 26.21 2.14 -2.01
CA GLY A 20 26.16 1.16 -0.92
C GLY A 20 24.95 1.39 -0.02
N ALA A 21 24.70 2.65 0.36
CA ALA A 21 23.50 3.03 1.10
C ALA A 21 22.22 2.74 0.32
N PHE A 22 22.21 3.01 -0.99
CA PHE A 22 21.10 2.68 -1.86
C PHE A 22 20.83 1.18 -1.91
N ARG A 23 21.86 0.36 -2.06
CA ARG A 23 21.76 -1.10 -2.06
C ARG A 23 21.20 -1.61 -0.74
N THR A 24 21.67 -1.11 0.39
CA THR A 24 21.18 -1.49 1.72
C THR A 24 19.69 -1.14 1.87
N LEU A 25 19.29 0.05 1.42
CA LEU A 25 17.88 0.46 1.44
C LEU A 25 17.01 -0.45 0.56
N TYR A 26 17.51 -0.81 -0.62
CA TYR A 26 16.84 -1.75 -1.53
C TYR A 26 16.66 -3.13 -0.87
N GLU A 27 17.74 -3.72 -0.37
CA GLU A 27 17.73 -5.05 0.25
C GLU A 27 16.78 -5.12 1.46
N ARG A 28 16.69 -4.03 2.24
CA ARG A 28 15.79 -3.92 3.39
C ARG A 28 14.32 -3.83 3.01
N HIS A 29 13.99 -3.13 1.94
CA HIS A 29 12.61 -2.77 1.62
C HIS A 29 11.99 -3.52 0.44
N ALA A 30 12.76 -4.01 -0.53
CA ALA A 30 12.21 -4.61 -1.76
C ALA A 30 11.36 -5.85 -1.48
N GLY A 31 11.76 -6.69 -0.52
CA GLY A 31 11.07 -7.95 -0.22
C GLY A 31 9.64 -7.73 0.29
N TRP A 32 9.47 -6.90 1.30
CA TRP A 32 8.13 -6.62 1.84
C TRP A 32 7.26 -5.81 0.87
N LEU A 33 7.86 -4.89 0.09
CA LEU A 33 7.15 -4.19 -0.99
C LEU A 33 6.60 -5.18 -2.01
N ALA A 34 7.41 -6.17 -2.43
CA ALA A 34 7.00 -7.21 -3.36
C ALA A 34 5.80 -8.00 -2.83
N ILE A 35 5.88 -8.48 -1.59
CA ILE A 35 4.78 -9.22 -0.95
C ILE A 35 3.51 -8.37 -0.90
N ARG A 36 3.63 -7.11 -0.50
CA ARG A 36 2.49 -6.22 -0.35
C ARG A 36 1.87 -5.81 -1.69
N LEU A 37 2.68 -5.58 -2.73
CA LEU A 37 2.20 -5.30 -4.08
C LEU A 37 1.56 -6.54 -4.73
N ALA A 38 2.12 -7.75 -4.51
CA ALA A 38 1.56 -9.00 -5.02
C ALA A 38 0.14 -9.28 -4.49
N ARG A 39 -0.20 -8.79 -3.31
CA ARG A 39 -1.58 -8.82 -2.79
C ARG A 39 -2.54 -7.88 -3.53
N ARG A 40 -2.03 -6.97 -4.36
CA ARG A 40 -2.80 -6.01 -5.16
C ARG A 40 -2.82 -6.35 -6.64
N CYS A 41 -1.87 -7.17 -7.10
CA CYS A 41 -1.68 -7.49 -8.51
C CYS A 41 -1.05 -8.87 -8.65
N ASN A 42 -1.72 -9.77 -9.38
CA ASN A 42 -1.24 -11.13 -9.64
C ASN A 42 -0.18 -11.18 -10.76
N ASP A 43 0.01 -10.09 -11.51
CA ASP A 43 1.03 -9.98 -12.54
C ASP A 43 2.40 -9.69 -11.90
N ARG A 44 3.24 -10.72 -11.84
CA ARG A 44 4.57 -10.65 -11.23
C ARG A 44 5.50 -9.67 -11.94
N ASP A 45 5.37 -9.53 -13.25
CA ASP A 45 6.20 -8.63 -14.04
C ASP A 45 5.83 -7.17 -13.72
N LEU A 46 4.54 -6.87 -13.61
CA LEU A 46 4.07 -5.54 -13.19
C LEU A 46 4.52 -5.20 -11.76
N VAL A 47 4.51 -6.17 -10.86
CA VAL A 47 5.01 -5.98 -9.50
C VAL A 47 6.51 -5.69 -9.50
N ALA A 48 7.30 -6.50 -10.21
CA ALA A 48 8.75 -6.31 -10.32
C ALA A 48 9.09 -4.94 -10.93
N ASP A 49 8.42 -4.58 -11.99
CA ASP A 49 8.57 -3.29 -12.65
C ASP A 49 8.21 -2.11 -11.72
N ALA A 50 7.12 -2.23 -10.94
CA ALA A 50 6.71 -1.19 -9.99
C ALA A 50 7.75 -1.00 -8.88
N ILE A 51 8.38 -2.09 -8.42
CA ILE A 51 9.47 -2.03 -7.44
C ILE A 51 10.68 -1.33 -8.05
N GLN A 52 11.09 -1.73 -9.25
CA GLN A 52 12.21 -1.09 -9.95
C GLN A 52 11.98 0.41 -10.11
N ASP A 53 10.81 0.82 -10.61
CA ASP A 53 10.44 2.23 -10.75
C ASP A 53 10.45 2.99 -9.42
N THR A 54 10.07 2.31 -8.34
CA THR A 54 10.09 2.89 -7.00
C THR A 54 11.51 3.26 -6.60
N PHE A 55 12.44 2.32 -6.71
CA PHE A 55 13.82 2.57 -6.33
C PHE A 55 14.56 3.50 -7.29
N VAL A 56 14.22 3.47 -8.59
CA VAL A 56 14.68 4.50 -9.53
C VAL A 56 14.21 5.90 -9.10
N ALA A 57 12.96 6.04 -8.68
CA ALA A 57 12.44 7.32 -8.19
C ALA A 57 13.14 7.77 -6.89
N VAL A 58 13.41 6.84 -5.98
CA VAL A 58 14.20 7.11 -4.74
C VAL A 58 15.60 7.59 -5.09
N TRP A 59 16.29 6.93 -6.01
CA TRP A 59 17.61 7.33 -6.47
C TRP A 59 17.64 8.71 -7.14
N GLN A 60 16.62 8.99 -7.95
CA GLN A 60 16.52 10.28 -8.67
C GLN A 60 16.14 11.44 -7.74
N LYS A 61 15.28 11.17 -6.75
CA LYS A 61 14.72 12.20 -5.85
C LYS A 61 14.74 11.76 -4.38
N PRO A 62 15.92 11.48 -3.81
CA PRO A 62 16.03 10.99 -2.42
C PRO A 62 15.50 12.01 -1.40
N ARG A 63 15.61 13.31 -1.69
CA ARG A 63 15.07 14.41 -0.87
C ARG A 63 13.56 14.61 -1.01
N GLY A 64 12.85 13.70 -1.70
CA GLY A 64 11.39 13.67 -1.77
C GLY A 64 10.72 13.26 -0.46
N PHE A 65 11.44 12.58 0.42
CA PHE A 65 11.03 12.35 1.80
C PHE A 65 11.21 13.65 2.61
N ARG A 66 10.16 14.09 3.29
CA ARG A 66 10.15 15.38 4.02
C ARG A 66 10.53 15.26 5.49
N GLY A 67 10.87 14.05 5.95
CA GLY A 67 11.15 13.81 7.38
C GLY A 67 9.89 13.63 8.24
N ASP A 68 8.71 13.70 7.63
CA ASP A 68 7.44 13.51 8.33
C ASP A 68 6.98 12.05 8.18
N GLY A 69 7.18 11.23 9.20
CA GLY A 69 6.69 9.86 9.26
C GLY A 69 7.73 8.79 8.90
N ASP A 70 7.24 7.61 8.55
CA ASP A 70 8.04 6.43 8.28
C ASP A 70 8.46 6.36 6.81
N ILE A 71 9.74 6.08 6.55
CA ILE A 71 10.29 5.88 5.20
C ILE A 71 9.64 4.69 4.52
N ALA A 72 9.30 3.62 5.24
CA ALA A 72 8.59 2.50 4.67
C ALA A 72 7.20 2.91 4.14
N ALA A 73 6.47 3.76 4.86
CA ALA A 73 5.19 4.30 4.40
C ALA A 73 5.36 5.20 3.17
N TRP A 74 6.44 5.99 3.11
CA TRP A 74 6.76 6.82 1.94
C TRP A 74 7.11 5.96 0.72
N LEU A 75 7.95 4.93 0.89
CA LEU A 75 8.28 3.97 -0.17
C LEU A 75 7.04 3.25 -0.69
N TRP A 76 6.15 2.81 0.23
CA TRP A 76 4.88 2.21 -0.14
C TRP A 76 4.02 3.15 -1.00
N GLY A 77 3.92 4.41 -0.61
CA GLY A 77 3.17 5.42 -1.39
C GLY A 77 3.71 5.61 -2.80
N ILE A 78 5.03 5.50 -3.01
CA ILE A 78 5.62 5.52 -4.36
C ILE A 78 5.27 4.23 -5.10
N ALA A 79 5.49 3.07 -4.49
CA ALA A 79 5.34 1.76 -5.09
C ALA A 79 3.90 1.51 -5.59
N ILE A 80 2.90 1.77 -4.75
CA ILE A 80 1.50 1.56 -5.14
C ILE A 80 1.06 2.49 -6.28
N ARG A 81 1.53 3.74 -6.31
CA ARG A 81 1.24 4.66 -7.42
C ARG A 81 1.93 4.23 -8.71
N ARG A 82 3.14 3.67 -8.64
CA ARG A 82 3.83 3.09 -9.81
C ARG A 82 3.05 1.91 -10.35
N LEU A 83 2.59 1.00 -9.49
CA LEU A 83 1.75 -0.12 -9.91
C LEU A 83 0.47 0.36 -10.60
N VAL A 84 -0.28 1.29 -9.98
CA VAL A 84 -1.51 1.86 -10.56
C VAL A 84 -1.24 2.51 -11.93
N SER A 85 -0.13 3.24 -12.05
CA SER A 85 0.25 3.88 -13.33
C SER A 85 0.52 2.85 -14.43
N ARG A 86 1.23 1.76 -14.10
CA ARG A 86 1.52 0.68 -15.06
C ARG A 86 0.27 -0.10 -15.47
N LEU A 87 -0.61 -0.37 -14.53
CA LEU A 87 -1.91 -0.97 -14.82
C LEU A 87 -2.72 -0.14 -15.81
N ARG A 88 -2.70 1.18 -15.66
CA ARG A 88 -3.40 2.10 -16.55
C ARG A 88 -2.84 2.07 -17.97
N THR A 89 -1.52 1.99 -18.14
CA THR A 89 -0.87 2.01 -19.46
C THR A 89 -1.04 0.70 -20.23
N ARG A 90 -1.12 -0.44 -19.54
CA ARG A 90 -1.32 -1.75 -20.21
C ARG A 90 -2.75 -2.00 -20.68
N GLY A 91 -3.73 -1.13 -20.37
CA GLY A 91 -5.13 -1.33 -20.74
C GLY A 91 -5.75 -2.62 -20.16
N GLY A 92 -4.96 -3.35 -19.40
CA GLY A 92 -5.28 -4.67 -18.85
C GLY A 92 -5.78 -4.56 -17.41
N VAL A 93 -6.92 -3.95 -17.28
CA VAL A 93 -7.50 -3.63 -15.97
C VAL A 93 -8.26 -4.81 -15.36
N ALA A 94 -8.57 -5.83 -16.16
CA ALA A 94 -9.34 -7.00 -15.71
C ALA A 94 -8.56 -7.97 -14.80
N ALA A 95 -7.22 -7.97 -14.82
CA ALA A 95 -6.41 -8.97 -14.11
C ALA A 95 -6.18 -8.67 -12.62
N VAL A 96 -6.56 -7.49 -12.13
CA VAL A 96 -6.13 -7.00 -10.81
C VAL A 96 -7.06 -7.40 -9.67
N PHE A 97 -8.31 -7.72 -9.94
CA PHE A 97 -9.31 -7.87 -8.88
C PHE A 97 -10.31 -9.02 -9.04
N GLU A 98 -9.96 -10.10 -9.68
CA GLU A 98 -10.73 -11.33 -9.46
C GLU A 98 -10.74 -11.75 -7.97
N HIS A 99 -9.80 -11.21 -7.17
CA HIS A 99 -9.70 -11.49 -5.74
C HIS A 99 -10.25 -10.38 -4.82
N ALA A 100 -10.60 -9.19 -5.30
CA ALA A 100 -11.23 -8.16 -4.47
C ALA A 100 -12.71 -8.47 -4.13
N GLY A 101 -13.30 -9.44 -4.78
CA GLY A 101 -14.63 -9.99 -4.49
C GLY A 101 -14.60 -11.27 -3.65
N VAL A 102 -13.44 -11.87 -3.44
CA VAL A 102 -13.29 -13.02 -2.55
C VAL A 102 -13.19 -12.50 -1.12
N ALA A 103 -14.03 -13.02 -0.24
CA ALA A 103 -13.84 -12.81 1.20
C ALA A 103 -12.38 -13.12 1.51
N PRO A 104 -11.67 -12.25 2.27
CA PRO A 104 -10.27 -12.50 2.58
C PRO A 104 -10.18 -13.89 3.18
N ALA A 105 -9.21 -14.68 2.72
CA ALA A 105 -8.92 -15.95 3.32
C ALA A 105 -8.72 -15.74 4.83
N ALA A 106 -9.03 -16.73 5.65
CA ALA A 106 -8.86 -16.63 7.10
C ALA A 106 -7.46 -16.12 7.48
N GLU A 107 -6.47 -16.42 6.66
CA GLU A 107 -5.09 -15.95 6.77
C GLU A 107 -4.96 -14.42 6.58
N ASP A 108 -5.73 -13.79 5.67
CA ASP A 108 -5.72 -12.34 5.50
C ASP A 108 -6.40 -11.61 6.68
N GLN A 109 -7.37 -12.24 7.32
CA GLN A 109 -8.01 -11.70 8.53
C GLN A 109 -7.06 -11.75 9.73
N VAL A 110 -6.33 -12.87 9.88
CA VAL A 110 -5.30 -13.02 10.92
C VAL A 110 -4.18 -12.00 10.70
N LEU A 111 -3.72 -11.82 9.48
CA LEU A 111 -2.68 -10.83 9.14
C LEU A 111 -3.12 -9.40 9.42
N LEU A 112 -4.37 -9.04 9.10
CA LEU A 112 -4.93 -7.72 9.42
C LEU A 112 -5.04 -7.51 10.94
N SER A 113 -5.42 -8.55 11.70
CA SER A 113 -5.50 -8.45 13.16
C SER A 113 -4.12 -8.36 13.82
N VAL A 114 -3.11 -9.03 13.27
CA VAL A 114 -1.72 -8.95 13.73
C VAL A 114 -1.11 -7.59 13.37
N GLU A 115 -1.38 -7.07 12.17
CA GLU A 115 -0.82 -5.81 11.70
C GLU A 115 -1.51 -4.58 12.31
N TYR A 116 -2.83 -4.64 12.60
CA TYR A 116 -3.65 -3.50 13.00
C TYR A 116 -4.45 -3.70 14.30
N GLY A 117 -4.28 -4.80 15.03
CA GLY A 117 -4.94 -5.04 16.32
C GLY A 117 -6.47 -4.91 16.25
N ASP A 118 -7.06 -4.13 17.18
CA ASP A 118 -8.52 -3.91 17.26
C ASP A 118 -9.10 -3.29 15.97
N ILE A 119 -8.32 -2.47 15.27
CA ILE A 119 -8.70 -1.92 13.96
C ILE A 119 -8.82 -3.04 12.92
N GLY A 120 -7.97 -4.07 12.99
CA GLY A 120 -8.04 -5.23 12.10
C GLY A 120 -9.37 -5.98 12.24
N GLN A 121 -9.86 -6.16 13.46
CA GLN A 121 -11.18 -6.78 13.70
C GLN A 121 -12.32 -5.91 13.18
N ALA A 122 -12.27 -4.60 13.40
CA ALA A 122 -13.27 -3.68 12.88
C ALA A 122 -13.27 -3.67 11.33
N LEU A 123 -12.10 -3.74 10.70
CA LEU A 123 -11.96 -3.87 9.25
C LEU A 123 -12.54 -5.20 8.73
N ALA A 124 -12.39 -6.30 9.47
CA ALA A 124 -12.94 -7.60 9.10
C ALA A 124 -14.48 -7.62 9.04
N ARG A 125 -15.14 -6.76 9.83
CA ARG A 125 -16.62 -6.61 9.86
C ARG A 125 -17.16 -5.80 8.68
N LEU A 126 -16.32 -5.09 7.91
CA LEU A 126 -16.74 -4.35 6.72
C LEU A 126 -17.08 -5.30 5.57
N SER A 127 -18.02 -4.88 4.69
CA SER A 127 -18.20 -5.59 3.42
C SER A 127 -16.91 -5.59 2.59
N PRO A 128 -16.69 -6.57 1.71
CA PRO A 128 -15.49 -6.65 0.86
C PRO A 128 -15.24 -5.35 0.09
N GLU A 129 -16.29 -4.72 -0.44
CA GLU A 129 -16.18 -3.49 -1.22
C GLU A 129 -15.80 -2.27 -0.36
N MET A 130 -16.32 -2.19 0.86
CA MET A 130 -15.95 -1.14 1.81
C MET A 130 -14.52 -1.31 2.28
N ARG A 131 -14.11 -2.55 2.55
CA ARG A 131 -12.74 -2.88 2.95
C ARG A 131 -11.74 -2.54 1.85
N ALA A 132 -12.02 -2.90 0.59
CA ALA A 132 -11.19 -2.56 -0.56
C ALA A 132 -10.99 -1.03 -0.70
N VAL A 133 -12.04 -0.24 -0.48
CA VAL A 133 -11.94 1.22 -0.54
C VAL A 133 -11.14 1.79 0.63
N ILE A 134 -11.34 1.31 1.87
CA ILE A 134 -10.51 1.71 3.03
C ILE A 134 -9.06 1.35 2.78
N GLN A 135 -8.79 0.14 2.30
CA GLN A 135 -7.45 -0.30 1.98
C GLN A 135 -6.78 0.65 0.97
N ALA A 136 -7.44 0.91 -0.16
CA ALA A 136 -6.87 1.75 -1.21
C ALA A 136 -6.68 3.21 -0.78
N VAL A 137 -7.68 3.82 -0.14
CA VAL A 137 -7.66 5.26 0.15
C VAL A 137 -6.94 5.57 1.45
N VAL A 138 -7.18 4.77 2.51
CA VAL A 138 -6.68 5.08 3.86
C VAL A 138 -5.31 4.42 4.09
N LEU A 139 -5.21 3.12 3.82
CA LEU A 139 -3.98 2.37 4.14
C LEU A 139 -2.92 2.49 3.03
N ASP A 140 -3.35 2.54 1.77
CA ASP A 140 -2.42 2.68 0.63
C ASP A 140 -2.21 4.15 0.23
N GLY A 141 -2.99 5.08 0.79
CA GLY A 141 -2.84 6.52 0.58
C GLY A 141 -3.18 6.99 -0.85
N LEU A 142 -4.02 6.23 -1.57
CA LEU A 142 -4.45 6.60 -2.92
C LEU A 142 -5.53 7.69 -2.88
N SER A 143 -5.51 8.57 -3.86
CA SER A 143 -6.63 9.49 -4.10
C SER A 143 -7.89 8.70 -4.50
N ALA A 144 -9.07 9.31 -4.35
CA ALA A 144 -10.32 8.69 -4.78
C ALA A 144 -10.34 8.35 -6.27
N LYS A 145 -9.61 9.11 -7.11
CA LYS A 145 -9.45 8.83 -8.55
C LYS A 145 -8.58 7.59 -8.79
N GLU A 146 -7.44 7.49 -8.10
CA GLU A 146 -6.54 6.34 -8.19
C GLU A 146 -7.22 5.07 -7.66
N ALA A 147 -7.91 5.18 -6.51
CA ALA A 147 -8.68 4.08 -5.95
C ALA A 147 -9.83 3.63 -6.87
N ALA A 148 -10.55 4.57 -7.49
CA ALA A 148 -11.61 4.27 -8.46
C ALA A 148 -11.05 3.51 -9.67
N HIS A 149 -9.87 3.94 -10.14
CA HIS A 149 -9.17 3.25 -11.22
C HIS A 149 -8.71 1.86 -10.80
N LEU A 150 -8.09 1.76 -9.63
CA LEU A 150 -7.61 0.50 -9.07
C LEU A 150 -8.75 -0.51 -8.84
N LEU A 151 -9.90 -0.06 -8.32
CA LEU A 151 -11.04 -0.90 -7.95
C LEU A 151 -12.10 -1.07 -9.07
N HIS A 152 -11.87 -0.49 -10.25
CA HIS A 152 -12.80 -0.52 -11.38
C HIS A 152 -14.22 -0.06 -11.05
N VAL A 153 -14.34 0.98 -10.24
CA VAL A 153 -15.63 1.55 -9.86
C VAL A 153 -15.64 3.05 -10.12
N PRO A 154 -16.80 3.67 -10.31
CA PRO A 154 -16.90 5.13 -10.40
C PRO A 154 -16.34 5.82 -9.16
N VAL A 155 -15.77 7.02 -9.32
CA VAL A 155 -15.24 7.84 -8.20
C VAL A 155 -16.33 8.13 -7.16
N SER A 156 -17.58 8.31 -7.59
CA SER A 156 -18.74 8.48 -6.69
C SER A 156 -18.95 7.28 -5.80
N SER A 157 -18.79 6.06 -6.34
CA SER A 157 -18.89 4.81 -5.57
C SER A 157 -17.79 4.70 -4.52
N VAL A 158 -16.55 5.10 -4.86
CA VAL A 158 -15.44 5.17 -3.88
C VAL A 158 -15.79 6.11 -2.74
N LYS A 159 -16.25 7.33 -3.05
CA LYS A 159 -16.62 8.33 -2.02
C LYS A 159 -17.74 7.82 -1.11
N THR A 160 -18.79 7.23 -1.68
CA THR A 160 -19.94 6.70 -0.93
C THR A 160 -19.52 5.53 -0.03
N ARG A 161 -18.75 4.57 -0.59
CA ARG A 161 -18.26 3.41 0.18
C ARG A 161 -17.30 3.86 1.29
N LEU A 162 -16.42 4.81 1.01
CA LEU A 162 -15.50 5.37 2.00
C LEU A 162 -16.24 6.03 3.17
N TYR A 163 -17.28 6.82 2.86
CA TYR A 163 -18.11 7.46 3.89
C TYR A 163 -18.78 6.41 4.78
N ARG A 164 -19.45 5.41 4.18
CA ARG A 164 -20.10 4.31 4.91
C ARG A 164 -19.12 3.50 5.74
N ALA A 165 -17.98 3.13 5.16
CA ALA A 165 -16.94 2.38 5.86
C ALA A 165 -16.41 3.13 7.09
N LYS A 166 -16.15 4.44 6.96
CA LYS A 166 -15.73 5.27 8.10
C LYS A 166 -16.80 5.35 9.19
N ALA A 167 -18.09 5.39 8.84
CA ALA A 167 -19.18 5.37 9.80
C ALA A 167 -19.22 4.03 10.56
N HIS A 168 -19.12 2.91 9.86
CA HIS A 168 -19.06 1.58 10.48
C HIS A 168 -17.86 1.41 11.41
N LEU A 169 -16.67 1.85 10.98
CA LEU A 169 -15.47 1.77 11.80
C LEU A 169 -15.59 2.60 13.08
N ARG A 170 -16.13 3.82 12.97
CA ARG A 170 -16.36 4.66 14.17
C ARG A 170 -17.34 4.00 15.16
N ALA A 171 -18.43 3.41 14.67
CA ALA A 171 -19.38 2.69 15.51
C ALA A 171 -18.71 1.49 16.20
N ALA A 172 -17.99 0.66 15.44
CA ALA A 172 -17.30 -0.52 15.98
C ALA A 172 -16.23 -0.17 17.04
N LEU A 173 -15.50 0.95 16.85
CA LEU A 173 -14.49 1.41 17.81
C LEU A 173 -15.10 2.10 19.02
N ALA A 174 -16.32 2.65 18.91
CA ALA A 174 -17.03 3.25 20.03
C ALA A 174 -17.68 2.22 20.96
N GLU A 175 -17.97 1.01 20.43
CA GLU A 175 -18.57 -0.09 21.21
C GLU A 175 -17.53 -0.83 22.09
N GLY A 176 -16.21 -0.58 21.90
CA GLY A 176 -15.14 -1.20 22.67
C GLY A 176 -14.99 -2.71 22.41
N PRO A 177 -13.91 -3.35 22.86
CA PRO A 177 -13.81 -4.80 22.82
C PRO A 177 -14.77 -5.41 23.84
N SER A 178 -15.64 -6.32 23.38
CA SER A 178 -16.47 -7.20 24.25
C SER A 178 -15.64 -8.33 24.75
#